data_29f104f378b6012479c774929636a165
#
_entry.id   29f104f378b6012479c774929636a165
#
_cell.length_a   1.000
_cell.length_b   1.000
_cell.length_c   1.000
_cell.angle_alpha   90.00
_cell.angle_beta   90.00
_cell.angle_gamma   90.00
#
_symmetry.space_group_name_H-M   'P 1'
#
loop_
_entity.id
_entity.type
_entity.pdbx_description
1 polymer ?
#
loop_
_entity_poly.entity_id
_entity_poly.type
_entity_poly.pdbx_seq_one_letter_code
_entity_poly.pdbx_strand_id
1 'polypeptide(L)'
;MKSIKITLLFLFSIALGLFTSCEQFLEVTPKESISDALTIVDKTSAETAIRGVYSALADGGYYGTTYQSIGYLSGDNIVWTGSQSQVQEFINKKVNADNSTISTAWIAIYRTINRANNVIAKVPTVSDPQLTEALKNQIIGEAYFIRALAYFDLARVWGGVPIVTQPTLVPTENIGIPRKSVEETYAQVLADLETAEPLLPSTTNRYRATKKTVWALKSRFYLYQKNWSKSEEFASKLIADSTNYRLIKPFSSFFANNARGTQESVFEIFYNGTTEVNAHRGQWQTQTNGGTRQWAPNDSLVLLLNTPATGGGRSALIAKDNQNRWYGNLYYRQPGSDPSYVFRIAELYLIRAEARAQLGKINEGLADLNAVRSRAALAPGTAANKDALLLAIEKERRLEFALEPHRWFDIVRTGRAAAVFKVTDPNRFVLPIPVQQLLSDKALTQNPGY
;
A
#
# COMPACT_ATOMS: atom_id res chain seq x y z
N MET A 1 10.27 -81.32 -22.75
CA MET A 1 9.63 -80.14 -23.36
C MET A 1 8.26 -79.69 -22.74
N LYS A 2 7.48 -80.61 -22.13
CA LYS A 2 6.19 -80.22 -21.47
C LYS A 2 6.37 -79.51 -20.16
N SER A 3 7.41 -79.79 -19.33
CA SER A 3 7.63 -79.15 -18.04
C SER A 3 8.05 -77.64 -18.15
N ILE A 4 8.86 -77.35 -19.18
CA ILE A 4 9.35 -75.97 -19.41
C ILE A 4 8.21 -75.02 -19.83
N LYS A 5 7.23 -75.50 -20.56
CA LYS A 5 6.04 -74.73 -20.99
C LYS A 5 5.13 -74.40 -19.81
N ILE A 6 4.99 -75.28 -18.84
CA ILE A 6 4.17 -75.06 -17.65
C ILE A 6 4.85 -74.03 -16.72
N THR A 7 6.17 -74.11 -16.55
CA THR A 7 6.92 -73.14 -15.73
C THR A 7 6.94 -71.72 -16.32
N LEU A 8 7.01 -71.61 -17.66
CA LEU A 8 6.89 -70.31 -18.34
C LEU A 8 5.47 -69.73 -18.24
N LEU A 9 4.45 -70.52 -18.29
CA LEU A 9 3.07 -70.05 -18.11
C LEU A 9 2.77 -69.61 -16.70
N PHE A 10 3.38 -70.23 -15.68
CA PHE A 10 3.25 -69.85 -14.29
C PHE A 10 4.02 -68.56 -13.98
N LEU A 11 5.19 -68.36 -14.57
CA LEU A 11 5.96 -67.10 -14.48
C LEU A 11 5.27 -65.94 -15.18
N PHE A 12 4.59 -66.17 -16.30
CA PHE A 12 3.83 -65.17 -17.03
C PHE A 12 2.54 -64.76 -16.28
N SER A 13 1.88 -65.68 -15.59
CA SER A 13 0.73 -65.37 -14.74
C SER A 13 1.10 -64.60 -13.47
N ILE A 14 2.26 -64.81 -12.88
CA ILE A 14 2.76 -64.05 -11.75
C ILE A 14 3.17 -62.63 -12.18
N ALA A 15 3.73 -62.46 -13.38
CA ALA A 15 4.09 -61.16 -13.93
C ALA A 15 2.86 -60.28 -14.24
N LEU A 16 1.73 -60.85 -14.66
CA LEU A 16 0.47 -60.13 -14.91
C LEU A 16 -0.24 -59.67 -13.62
N GLY A 17 -0.01 -60.36 -12.49
CA GLY A 17 -0.56 -59.96 -11.17
C GLY A 17 0.12 -58.77 -10.49
N LEU A 18 1.28 -58.33 -10.99
CA LEU A 18 2.05 -57.24 -10.42
C LEU A 18 1.68 -55.83 -10.97
N PHE A 19 0.78 -55.76 -11.94
CA PHE A 19 0.31 -54.50 -12.55
C PHE A 19 -1.00 -53.98 -12.00
N THR A 20 -1.57 -54.55 -10.93
CA THR A 20 -2.64 -53.87 -10.21
C THR A 20 -2.04 -52.82 -9.31
N SER A 21 -1.61 -51.72 -9.91
CA SER A 21 -1.25 -50.50 -9.19
C SER A 21 -2.54 -49.95 -8.57
N CYS A 22 -2.60 -49.92 -7.26
CA CYS A 22 -3.65 -49.18 -6.54
C CYS A 22 -3.50 -47.70 -6.86
N GLU A 23 -4.28 -47.16 -7.78
CA GLU A 23 -4.36 -45.71 -8.05
C GLU A 23 -4.67 -44.90 -6.79
N GLN A 24 -5.35 -45.50 -5.81
CA GLN A 24 -5.66 -44.87 -4.52
C GLN A 24 -4.46 -44.62 -3.60
N PHE A 25 -3.28 -45.18 -3.87
CA PHE A 25 -2.07 -44.97 -3.04
C PHE A 25 -1.31 -43.70 -3.43
N LEU A 26 -1.63 -43.10 -4.58
CA LEU A 26 -1.01 -41.85 -5.06
C LEU A 26 -1.86 -40.60 -4.77
N GLU A 27 -3.10 -40.74 -4.34
CA GLU A 27 -3.93 -39.66 -3.83
C GLU A 27 -3.65 -39.44 -2.32
N VAL A 28 -2.43 -39.04 -2.00
CA VAL A 28 -2.14 -38.51 -0.68
C VAL A 28 -2.74 -37.13 -0.62
N THR A 29 -3.98 -37.01 -0.14
CA THR A 29 -4.47 -35.73 0.36
C THR A 29 -3.51 -35.29 1.47
N PRO A 30 -2.82 -34.15 1.33
CA PRO A 30 -1.88 -33.70 2.36
C PRO A 30 -2.65 -33.58 3.68
N LYS A 31 -2.29 -34.33 4.70
CA LYS A 31 -2.96 -34.31 6.03
C LYS A 31 -2.86 -32.97 6.72
N GLU A 32 -2.05 -32.06 6.20
CA GLU A 32 -1.79 -30.71 6.75
C GLU A 32 -2.34 -29.58 5.86
N SER A 33 -2.96 -29.85 4.71
CA SER A 33 -3.65 -28.85 3.89
C SER A 33 -5.16 -29.00 4.01
N ILE A 34 -5.81 -27.97 4.54
CA ILE A 34 -7.27 -27.86 4.49
C ILE A 34 -7.65 -27.65 3.02
N SER A 35 -8.59 -28.46 2.50
CA SER A 35 -9.09 -28.27 1.13
C SER A 35 -9.64 -26.84 0.99
N ASP A 36 -9.49 -26.24 -0.18
CA ASP A 36 -9.94 -24.87 -0.43
C ASP A 36 -11.43 -24.65 -0.10
N ALA A 37 -12.28 -25.66 -0.37
CA ALA A 37 -13.71 -25.64 -0.04
C ALA A 37 -14.01 -25.55 1.47
N LEU A 38 -13.08 -25.95 2.34
CA LEU A 38 -13.27 -26.01 3.80
C LEU A 38 -12.62 -24.83 4.53
N THR A 39 -12.07 -23.84 3.82
CA THR A 39 -11.30 -22.76 4.44
C THR A 39 -12.17 -21.67 5.06
N ILE A 40 -13.35 -21.37 4.47
CA ILE A 40 -14.26 -20.32 4.97
C ILE A 40 -15.67 -20.93 4.99
N VAL A 41 -16.09 -21.44 6.14
CA VAL A 41 -17.33 -22.21 6.29
C VAL A 41 -18.26 -21.70 7.39
N ASP A 42 -17.75 -20.85 8.29
CA ASP A 42 -18.47 -20.30 9.43
C ASP A 42 -18.02 -18.87 9.76
N LYS A 43 -18.63 -18.25 10.76
CA LYS A 43 -18.28 -16.92 11.25
C LYS A 43 -16.80 -16.80 11.64
N THR A 44 -16.27 -17.77 12.36
CA THR A 44 -14.89 -17.72 12.89
C THR A 44 -13.88 -17.77 11.74
N SER A 45 -14.08 -18.63 10.78
CA SER A 45 -13.23 -18.73 9.58
C SER A 45 -13.37 -17.50 8.69
N ALA A 46 -14.58 -16.93 8.54
CA ALA A 46 -14.79 -15.68 7.79
C ALA A 46 -14.05 -14.48 8.44
N GLU A 47 -14.16 -14.32 9.76
CA GLU A 47 -13.42 -13.30 10.52
C GLU A 47 -11.91 -13.53 10.45
N THR A 48 -11.46 -14.78 10.45
CA THR A 48 -10.04 -15.14 10.32
C THR A 48 -9.53 -14.82 8.91
N ALA A 49 -10.32 -15.12 7.89
CA ALA A 49 -9.97 -14.82 6.50
C ALA A 49 -9.78 -13.31 6.27
N ILE A 50 -10.70 -12.48 6.76
CA ILE A 50 -10.53 -11.01 6.61
C ILE A 50 -9.36 -10.49 7.46
N ARG A 51 -9.07 -11.04 8.65
CA ARG A 51 -7.83 -10.72 9.38
C ARG A 51 -6.59 -11.09 8.55
N GLY A 52 -6.64 -12.22 7.83
CA GLY A 52 -5.59 -12.63 6.90
C GLY A 52 -5.36 -11.64 5.75
N VAL A 53 -6.41 -10.95 5.28
CA VAL A 53 -6.27 -9.87 4.27
C VAL A 53 -5.53 -8.66 4.87
N TYR A 54 -5.89 -8.23 6.09
CA TYR A 54 -5.18 -7.14 6.78
C TYR A 54 -3.73 -7.50 7.12
N SER A 55 -3.47 -8.75 7.51
CA SER A 55 -2.11 -9.24 7.74
C SER A 55 -1.26 -9.21 6.45
N ALA A 56 -1.85 -9.53 5.29
CA ALA A 56 -1.16 -9.39 4.01
C ALA A 56 -0.90 -7.91 3.65
N LEU A 57 -1.82 -7.01 3.98
CA LEU A 57 -1.62 -5.58 3.82
C LEU A 57 -0.48 -5.06 4.73
N ALA A 58 -0.35 -5.60 5.94
CA ALA A 58 0.69 -5.28 6.91
C ALA A 58 2.06 -5.90 6.60
N ASP A 59 2.13 -6.83 5.64
CA ASP A 59 3.36 -7.57 5.26
C ASP A 59 4.53 -6.63 4.96
N GLY A 60 5.76 -7.07 5.29
CA GLY A 60 6.99 -6.34 5.01
C GLY A 60 7.20 -5.96 3.55
N GLY A 61 6.68 -6.77 2.62
CA GLY A 61 6.71 -6.49 1.18
C GLY A 61 5.72 -5.40 0.75
N TYR A 62 4.68 -5.14 1.55
CA TYR A 62 3.67 -4.14 1.23
C TYR A 62 3.78 -2.92 2.16
N TYR A 63 2.79 -2.64 3.03
CA TYR A 63 2.80 -1.46 3.91
C TYR A 63 3.78 -1.57 5.07
N GLY A 64 4.30 -2.77 5.37
CA GLY A 64 5.30 -2.95 6.41
C GLY A 64 6.65 -2.29 6.10
N THR A 65 7.05 -2.19 4.82
CA THR A 65 8.28 -1.47 4.43
C THR A 65 8.40 -1.27 2.91
N THR A 66 8.43 -2.37 2.12
CA THR A 66 9.01 -2.38 0.77
C THR A 66 8.26 -1.49 -0.20
N TYR A 67 6.94 -1.66 -0.32
CA TYR A 67 6.13 -0.81 -1.19
C TYR A 67 6.24 0.67 -0.80
N GLN A 68 6.18 0.99 0.49
CA GLN A 68 6.27 2.37 0.95
C GLN A 68 7.63 2.99 0.64
N SER A 69 8.71 2.18 0.70
CA SER A 69 10.06 2.67 0.38
C SER A 69 10.18 3.21 -1.04
N ILE A 70 9.44 2.67 -2.00
CA ILE A 70 9.38 3.17 -3.38
C ILE A 70 8.99 4.66 -3.41
N GLY A 71 7.96 5.03 -2.63
CA GLY A 71 7.40 6.39 -2.64
C GLY A 71 8.33 7.47 -2.08
N TYR A 72 9.17 7.15 -1.10
CA TYR A 72 10.08 8.14 -0.52
C TYR A 72 11.53 8.03 -1.01
N LEU A 73 12.05 6.82 -1.31
CA LEU A 73 13.39 6.67 -1.88
C LEU A 73 13.49 7.24 -3.31
N SER A 74 12.43 7.09 -4.11
CA SER A 74 12.35 7.74 -5.42
C SER A 74 12.15 9.26 -5.34
N GLY A 75 11.87 9.83 -4.16
CA GLY A 75 11.74 11.26 -3.92
C GLY A 75 13.08 12.00 -3.89
N ASP A 76 13.04 13.22 -3.32
CA ASP A 76 14.20 14.12 -3.16
C ASP A 76 14.42 14.52 -1.68
N ASN A 77 13.94 13.73 -0.74
CA ASN A 77 14.05 13.99 0.71
C ASN A 77 15.12 13.12 1.39
N ILE A 78 15.48 11.98 0.79
CA ILE A 78 16.22 10.90 1.46
C ILE A 78 17.54 10.65 0.76
N VAL A 79 18.56 10.33 1.55
CA VAL A 79 19.81 9.75 1.09
C VAL A 79 19.89 8.30 1.55
N TRP A 80 20.53 7.47 0.73
CA TRP A 80 20.91 6.11 1.05
C TRP A 80 22.32 6.08 1.60
N THR A 81 22.50 5.54 2.81
CA THR A 81 23.81 5.44 3.47
C THR A 81 24.32 3.99 3.57
N GLY A 82 23.60 3.07 2.93
CA GLY A 82 24.02 1.65 2.82
C GLY A 82 24.83 1.38 1.55
N SER A 83 25.01 0.10 1.25
CA SER A 83 25.82 -0.38 0.11
C SER A 83 25.03 -1.12 -0.97
N GLN A 84 23.72 -1.40 -0.77
CA GLN A 84 22.95 -2.16 -1.75
C GLN A 84 22.65 -1.31 -2.99
N SER A 85 23.13 -1.74 -4.15
CA SER A 85 22.93 -1.08 -5.43
C SER A 85 21.44 -0.93 -5.79
N GLN A 86 20.62 -1.91 -5.47
CA GLN A 86 19.18 -1.93 -5.72
C GLN A 86 18.42 -0.76 -5.05
N VAL A 87 18.83 -0.33 -3.85
CA VAL A 87 18.26 0.85 -3.21
C VAL A 87 18.76 2.13 -3.88
N GLN A 88 20.04 2.15 -4.28
CA GLN A 88 20.61 3.30 -5.01
C GLN A 88 19.92 3.56 -6.34
N GLU A 89 19.36 2.53 -6.99
CA GLU A 89 18.58 2.67 -8.23
C GLU A 89 17.36 3.59 -8.04
N PHE A 90 16.65 3.49 -6.92
CA PHE A 90 15.53 4.40 -6.61
C PHE A 90 16.00 5.84 -6.39
N ILE A 91 17.08 6.03 -5.64
CA ILE A 91 17.70 7.36 -5.43
C ILE A 91 18.10 7.99 -6.76
N ASN A 92 18.66 7.20 -7.67
CA ASN A 92 19.09 7.63 -9.00
C ASN A 92 17.94 7.71 -10.03
N LYS A 93 16.71 7.25 -9.68
CA LYS A 93 15.55 7.17 -10.59
C LYS A 93 15.85 6.30 -11.83
N LYS A 94 16.63 5.24 -11.65
CA LYS A 94 17.04 4.28 -12.70
C LYS A 94 16.85 2.85 -12.20
N VAL A 95 15.61 2.52 -11.87
CA VAL A 95 15.26 1.18 -11.37
C VAL A 95 15.26 0.19 -12.54
N ASN A 96 15.91 -0.95 -12.35
CA ASN A 96 15.99 -2.04 -13.33
C ASN A 96 14.89 -3.09 -13.08
N ALA A 97 14.55 -3.87 -14.11
CA ALA A 97 13.50 -4.89 -14.03
C ALA A 97 13.84 -6.07 -13.11
N ASP A 98 15.13 -6.32 -12.85
CA ASP A 98 15.63 -7.35 -11.93
C ASP A 98 15.74 -6.87 -10.47
N ASN A 99 15.37 -5.64 -10.18
CA ASN A 99 15.39 -5.10 -8.81
C ASN A 99 14.46 -5.89 -7.89
N SER A 100 15.02 -6.51 -6.85
CA SER A 100 14.26 -7.37 -5.93
C SER A 100 13.19 -6.60 -5.14
N THR A 101 13.36 -5.30 -4.90
CA THR A 101 12.38 -4.47 -4.19
C THR A 101 11.07 -4.40 -4.95
N ILE A 102 11.10 -4.17 -6.27
CA ILE A 102 9.88 -4.12 -7.09
C ILE A 102 9.21 -5.49 -7.19
N SER A 103 10.00 -6.58 -7.27
CA SER A 103 9.45 -7.94 -7.30
C SER A 103 8.78 -8.30 -5.97
N THR A 104 9.41 -7.97 -4.84
CA THR A 104 8.85 -8.21 -3.50
C THR A 104 7.53 -7.45 -3.31
N ALA A 105 7.48 -6.17 -3.68
CA ALA A 105 6.26 -5.38 -3.59
C ALA A 105 5.13 -5.92 -4.49
N TRP A 106 5.44 -6.27 -5.73
CA TRP A 106 4.49 -6.86 -6.67
C TRP A 106 3.85 -8.12 -6.10
N ILE A 107 4.67 -9.08 -5.65
CA ILE A 107 4.20 -10.35 -5.09
C ILE A 107 3.33 -10.12 -3.84
N ALA A 108 3.75 -9.23 -2.94
CA ALA A 108 2.99 -8.94 -1.72
C ALA A 108 1.63 -8.30 -2.00
N ILE A 109 1.55 -7.40 -2.99
CA ILE A 109 0.30 -6.75 -3.38
C ILE A 109 -0.64 -7.77 -4.02
N TYR A 110 -0.18 -8.60 -4.96
CA TYR A 110 -1.02 -9.65 -5.57
C TYR A 110 -1.45 -10.73 -4.58
N ARG A 111 -0.62 -11.08 -3.60
CA ARG A 111 -1.00 -11.95 -2.48
C ARG A 111 -2.15 -11.34 -1.66
N THR A 112 -2.12 -10.03 -1.43
CA THR A 112 -3.19 -9.30 -0.74
C THR A 112 -4.48 -9.34 -1.56
N ILE A 113 -4.39 -9.12 -2.88
CA ILE A 113 -5.51 -9.23 -3.82
C ILE A 113 -6.12 -10.63 -3.78
N ASN A 114 -5.28 -11.69 -3.85
CA ASN A 114 -5.79 -13.06 -3.82
C ASN A 114 -6.51 -13.39 -2.52
N ARG A 115 -5.99 -12.96 -1.37
CA ARG A 115 -6.68 -13.14 -0.09
C ARG A 115 -8.02 -12.39 -0.06
N ALA A 116 -8.08 -11.18 -0.60
CA ALA A 116 -9.34 -10.43 -0.72
C ALA A 116 -10.33 -11.15 -1.66
N ASN A 117 -9.87 -11.67 -2.80
CA ASN A 117 -10.69 -12.46 -3.73
C ASN A 117 -11.33 -13.68 -3.05
N ASN A 118 -10.56 -14.40 -2.21
CA ASN A 118 -11.09 -15.52 -1.45
C ASN A 118 -12.22 -15.11 -0.49
N VAL A 119 -12.07 -14.00 0.22
CA VAL A 119 -13.12 -13.46 1.09
C VAL A 119 -14.37 -13.09 0.27
N ILE A 120 -14.17 -12.35 -0.82
CA ILE A 120 -15.26 -11.88 -1.70
C ILE A 120 -16.05 -13.06 -2.31
N ALA A 121 -15.35 -14.11 -2.73
CA ALA A 121 -15.98 -15.26 -3.38
C ALA A 121 -16.68 -16.19 -2.38
N LYS A 122 -16.07 -16.46 -1.20
CA LYS A 122 -16.51 -17.51 -0.30
C LYS A 122 -17.41 -17.05 0.84
N VAL A 123 -17.18 -15.85 1.41
CA VAL A 123 -18.00 -15.38 2.54
C VAL A 123 -19.49 -15.28 2.21
N PRO A 124 -19.92 -14.88 0.98
CA PRO A 124 -21.35 -14.88 0.63
C PRO A 124 -22.03 -16.24 0.75
N THR A 125 -21.29 -17.35 0.55
CA THR A 125 -21.85 -18.73 0.53
C THR A 125 -21.94 -19.34 1.93
N VAL A 126 -21.39 -18.70 2.96
CA VAL A 126 -21.40 -19.22 4.34
C VAL A 126 -22.81 -19.22 4.92
N SER A 127 -23.26 -20.40 5.36
CA SER A 127 -24.57 -20.63 5.96
C SER A 127 -24.46 -20.85 7.47
N ASP A 128 -23.88 -19.87 8.20
CA ASP A 128 -23.77 -19.89 9.65
C ASP A 128 -24.72 -18.83 10.24
N PRO A 129 -25.71 -19.20 11.08
CA PRO A 129 -26.61 -18.26 11.72
C PRO A 129 -25.90 -17.21 12.60
N GLN A 130 -24.70 -17.49 13.09
CA GLN A 130 -23.90 -16.54 13.85
C GLN A 130 -23.21 -15.48 12.97
N LEU A 131 -23.05 -15.75 11.69
CA LEU A 131 -22.55 -14.78 10.70
C LEU A 131 -23.72 -13.93 10.21
N THR A 132 -24.09 -12.91 10.99
CA THR A 132 -25.19 -12.01 10.63
C THR A 132 -24.93 -11.33 9.28
N GLU A 133 -26.01 -10.96 8.56
CA GLU A 133 -25.90 -10.24 7.28
C GLU A 133 -25.06 -8.95 7.40
N ALA A 134 -25.23 -8.21 8.48
CA ALA A 134 -24.43 -6.99 8.72
C ALA A 134 -22.93 -7.29 8.84
N LEU A 135 -22.54 -8.36 9.55
CA LEU A 135 -21.14 -8.76 9.67
C LEU A 135 -20.60 -9.34 8.34
N LYS A 136 -21.40 -10.13 7.64
CA LYS A 136 -21.08 -10.65 6.32
C LYS A 136 -20.80 -9.51 5.33
N ASN A 137 -21.69 -8.54 5.25
CA ASN A 137 -21.55 -7.36 4.41
C ASN A 137 -20.30 -6.54 4.79
N GLN A 138 -20.04 -6.34 6.08
CA GLN A 138 -18.83 -5.65 6.53
C GLN A 138 -17.57 -6.38 6.08
N ILE A 139 -17.47 -7.68 6.27
CA ILE A 139 -16.29 -8.49 5.88
C ILE A 139 -16.05 -8.40 4.37
N ILE A 140 -17.10 -8.54 3.57
CA ILE A 140 -17.04 -8.43 2.11
C ILE A 140 -16.63 -7.01 1.68
N GLY A 141 -17.25 -5.99 2.27
CA GLY A 141 -16.92 -4.59 1.98
C GLY A 141 -15.48 -4.22 2.33
N GLU A 142 -14.94 -4.76 3.42
CA GLU A 142 -13.54 -4.59 3.77
C GLU A 142 -12.59 -5.23 2.76
N ALA A 143 -12.92 -6.42 2.26
CA ALA A 143 -12.14 -7.11 1.24
C ALA A 143 -12.13 -6.33 -0.09
N TYR A 144 -13.28 -5.81 -0.53
CA TYR A 144 -13.37 -4.94 -1.69
C TYR A 144 -12.54 -3.66 -1.53
N PHE A 145 -12.62 -3.00 -0.37
CA PHE A 145 -11.82 -1.80 -0.09
C PHE A 145 -10.31 -2.09 -0.17
N ILE A 146 -9.84 -3.19 0.42
CA ILE A 146 -8.40 -3.54 0.38
C ILE A 146 -7.97 -3.91 -1.04
N ARG A 147 -8.82 -4.60 -1.83
CA ARG A 147 -8.53 -4.90 -3.23
C ARG A 147 -8.45 -3.62 -4.07
N ALA A 148 -9.35 -2.67 -3.86
CA ALA A 148 -9.29 -1.36 -4.48
C ALA A 148 -8.00 -0.61 -4.15
N LEU A 149 -7.60 -0.58 -2.88
CA LEU A 149 -6.35 0.03 -2.44
C LEU A 149 -5.14 -0.63 -3.12
N ALA A 150 -5.13 -1.97 -3.19
CA ALA A 150 -4.07 -2.75 -3.81
C ALA A 150 -3.92 -2.45 -5.31
N TYR A 151 -5.02 -2.42 -6.07
CA TYR A 151 -4.98 -2.05 -7.49
C TYR A 151 -4.62 -0.58 -7.70
N PHE A 152 -5.06 0.33 -6.83
CA PHE A 152 -4.64 1.73 -6.88
C PHE A 152 -3.13 1.87 -6.67
N ASP A 153 -2.56 1.12 -5.74
CA ASP A 153 -1.12 1.12 -5.47
C ASP A 153 -0.32 0.51 -6.63
N LEU A 154 -0.80 -0.59 -7.24
CA LEU A 154 -0.22 -1.15 -8.45
C LEU A 154 -0.21 -0.13 -9.60
N ALA A 155 -1.34 0.52 -9.85
CA ALA A 155 -1.47 1.50 -10.93
C ALA A 155 -0.51 2.68 -10.76
N ARG A 156 -0.30 3.15 -9.53
CA ARG A 156 0.63 4.27 -9.26
C ARG A 156 2.09 3.91 -9.50
N VAL A 157 2.45 2.65 -9.31
CA VAL A 157 3.85 2.19 -9.44
C VAL A 157 4.16 1.68 -10.83
N TRP A 158 3.28 0.85 -11.41
CA TRP A 158 3.56 0.12 -12.67
C TRP A 158 2.67 0.53 -13.84
N GLY A 159 1.70 1.42 -13.63
CA GLY A 159 0.70 1.73 -14.64
C GLY A 159 -0.35 0.61 -14.76
N GLY A 160 -0.65 0.18 -15.99
CA GLY A 160 -1.58 -0.92 -16.21
C GLY A 160 -1.00 -2.28 -15.80
N VAL A 161 -1.85 -3.14 -15.20
CA VAL A 161 -1.46 -4.43 -14.64
C VAL A 161 -2.50 -5.52 -14.96
N PRO A 162 -2.18 -6.82 -14.81
CA PRO A 162 -3.19 -7.88 -14.86
C PRO A 162 -4.28 -7.68 -13.80
N ILE A 163 -5.55 -7.78 -14.20
CA ILE A 163 -6.69 -7.69 -13.28
C ILE A 163 -7.19 -9.11 -12.98
N VAL A 164 -6.99 -9.56 -11.74
CA VAL A 164 -7.40 -10.86 -11.21
C VAL A 164 -8.43 -10.64 -10.11
N THR A 165 -9.68 -10.98 -10.38
CA THR A 165 -10.80 -10.74 -9.45
C THR A 165 -11.40 -12.01 -8.85
N GLN A 166 -10.88 -13.18 -9.26
CA GLN A 166 -11.24 -14.48 -8.72
C GLN A 166 -10.12 -15.04 -7.83
N PRO A 167 -10.43 -15.92 -6.88
CA PRO A 167 -9.41 -16.67 -6.14
C PRO A 167 -8.46 -17.41 -7.09
N THR A 168 -7.17 -17.40 -6.80
CA THR A 168 -6.16 -18.20 -7.48
C THR A 168 -5.99 -19.50 -6.68
N LEU A 169 -6.39 -20.62 -7.24
CA LEU A 169 -6.36 -21.92 -6.58
C LEU A 169 -5.09 -22.71 -6.89
N VAL A 170 -4.55 -22.53 -8.09
CA VAL A 170 -3.29 -23.17 -8.51
C VAL A 170 -2.34 -22.12 -9.13
N PRO A 171 -1.01 -22.29 -9.00
CA PRO A 171 -0.03 -21.26 -9.42
C PRO A 171 -0.10 -20.90 -10.90
N THR A 172 -0.59 -21.79 -11.77
CA THR A 172 -0.64 -21.59 -13.23
C THR A 172 -1.94 -20.97 -13.74
N GLU A 173 -2.95 -20.82 -12.88
CA GLU A 173 -4.32 -20.43 -13.27
C GLU A 173 -4.39 -19.05 -13.92
N ASN A 174 -3.53 -18.13 -13.52
CA ASN A 174 -3.52 -16.76 -14.03
C ASN A 174 -2.44 -16.52 -15.09
N ILE A 175 -1.72 -17.56 -15.53
CA ILE A 175 -0.78 -17.46 -16.65
C ILE A 175 -1.56 -17.18 -17.93
N GLY A 176 -1.10 -16.20 -18.71
CA GLY A 176 -1.75 -15.80 -19.95
C GLY A 176 -2.74 -14.63 -19.78
N ILE A 177 -2.96 -14.11 -18.57
CA ILE A 177 -3.76 -12.89 -18.38
C ILE A 177 -2.93 -11.68 -18.75
N PRO A 178 -3.26 -10.95 -19.85
CA PRO A 178 -2.48 -9.78 -20.25
C PRO A 178 -2.67 -8.63 -19.29
N ARG A 179 -1.73 -7.71 -19.29
CA ARG A 179 -1.88 -6.42 -18.61
C ARG A 179 -3.04 -5.64 -19.22
N LYS A 180 -3.82 -5.01 -18.37
CA LYS A 180 -4.83 -4.02 -18.74
C LYS A 180 -4.20 -2.63 -18.81
N SER A 181 -4.89 -1.66 -19.40
CA SER A 181 -4.47 -0.27 -19.37
C SER A 181 -4.52 0.32 -17.95
N VAL A 182 -3.93 1.47 -17.74
CA VAL A 182 -4.03 2.19 -16.46
C VAL A 182 -5.47 2.65 -16.20
N GLU A 183 -6.19 3.03 -17.25
CA GLU A 183 -7.61 3.42 -17.18
C GLU A 183 -8.49 2.24 -16.77
N GLU A 184 -8.29 1.06 -17.36
CA GLU A 184 -9.00 -0.17 -16.97
C GLU A 184 -8.66 -0.57 -15.52
N THR A 185 -7.40 -0.40 -15.11
CA THR A 185 -6.99 -0.66 -13.71
C THR A 185 -7.69 0.30 -12.74
N TYR A 186 -7.78 1.60 -13.09
CA TYR A 186 -8.52 2.56 -12.29
C TYR A 186 -10.04 2.31 -12.33
N ALA A 187 -10.59 1.80 -13.43
CA ALA A 187 -12.01 1.40 -13.47
C ALA A 187 -12.30 0.27 -12.48
N GLN A 188 -11.40 -0.72 -12.36
CA GLN A 188 -11.51 -1.77 -11.33
C GLN A 188 -11.44 -1.21 -9.91
N VAL A 189 -10.53 -0.26 -9.65
CA VAL A 189 -10.45 0.43 -8.34
C VAL A 189 -11.79 1.08 -7.99
N LEU A 190 -12.38 1.83 -8.92
CA LEU A 190 -13.64 2.52 -8.69
C LEU A 190 -14.80 1.55 -8.48
N ALA A 191 -14.89 0.49 -9.29
CA ALA A 191 -15.91 -0.54 -9.14
C ALA A 191 -15.86 -1.22 -7.76
N ASP A 192 -14.67 -1.56 -7.28
CA ASP A 192 -14.49 -2.12 -5.94
C ASP A 192 -14.89 -1.12 -4.84
N LEU A 193 -14.55 0.17 -4.98
CA LEU A 193 -14.94 1.20 -4.01
C LEU A 193 -16.43 1.46 -3.97
N GLU A 194 -17.09 1.43 -5.13
CA GLU A 194 -18.54 1.60 -5.24
C GLU A 194 -19.29 0.41 -4.64
N THR A 195 -18.74 -0.81 -4.76
CA THR A 195 -19.26 -2.01 -4.12
C THR A 195 -19.01 -2.00 -2.60
N ALA A 196 -17.82 -1.57 -2.15
CA ALA A 196 -17.45 -1.55 -0.74
C ALA A 196 -18.28 -0.54 0.07
N GLU A 197 -18.53 0.64 -0.48
CA GLU A 197 -19.14 1.76 0.27
C GLU A 197 -20.50 1.43 0.91
N PRO A 198 -21.50 0.86 0.22
CA PRO A 198 -22.78 0.51 0.83
C PRO A 198 -22.69 -0.62 1.86
N LEU A 199 -21.71 -1.54 1.72
CA LEU A 199 -21.54 -2.69 2.61
C LEU A 199 -20.89 -2.33 3.95
N LEU A 200 -20.14 -1.23 3.99
CA LEU A 200 -19.32 -0.87 5.15
C LEU A 200 -20.10 0.00 6.16
N PRO A 201 -19.77 -0.11 7.47
CA PRO A 201 -20.37 0.72 8.51
C PRO A 201 -19.94 2.20 8.38
N SER A 202 -20.78 3.09 8.87
CA SER A 202 -20.49 4.54 8.96
C SER A 202 -19.70 4.92 10.22
N THR A 203 -19.44 3.99 11.11
CA THR A 203 -18.67 4.18 12.35
C THR A 203 -17.22 4.58 12.05
N THR A 204 -16.54 5.11 13.04
CA THR A 204 -15.10 5.39 12.92
C THR A 204 -14.30 4.20 13.42
N ASN A 205 -13.50 3.63 12.54
CA ASN A 205 -12.48 2.65 12.89
C ASN A 205 -11.20 3.01 12.10
N ARG A 206 -10.07 3.12 12.77
CA ARG A 206 -8.82 3.55 12.14
C ARG A 206 -7.95 2.38 11.67
N TYR A 207 -8.32 1.16 12.06
CA TYR A 207 -7.59 -0.08 11.74
C TYR A 207 -8.37 -0.98 10.77
N ARG A 208 -9.64 -0.69 10.55
CA ARG A 208 -10.53 -1.46 9.66
C ARG A 208 -11.24 -0.52 8.70
N ALA A 209 -11.56 -1.04 7.51
CA ALA A 209 -12.28 -0.25 6.51
C ALA A 209 -13.69 0.11 6.99
N THR A 210 -14.10 1.31 6.67
CA THR A 210 -15.42 1.89 6.92
C THR A 210 -15.81 2.76 5.72
N LYS A 211 -17.03 3.25 5.65
CA LYS A 211 -17.40 4.25 4.63
C LYS A 211 -16.45 5.44 4.60
N LYS A 212 -15.93 5.83 5.76
CA LYS A 212 -15.00 6.97 5.89
C LYS A 212 -13.65 6.69 5.24
N THR A 213 -13.13 5.46 5.34
CA THR A 213 -11.89 5.08 4.64
C THR A 213 -12.08 4.97 3.13
N VAL A 214 -13.28 4.55 2.68
CA VAL A 214 -13.65 4.59 1.25
C VAL A 214 -13.65 6.02 0.74
N TRP A 215 -14.22 6.98 1.49
CA TRP A 215 -14.20 8.41 1.10
C TRP A 215 -12.76 8.96 1.03
N ALA A 216 -11.88 8.56 1.94
CA ALA A 216 -10.47 8.95 1.89
C ALA A 216 -9.79 8.45 0.60
N LEU A 217 -9.98 7.18 0.26
CA LEU A 217 -9.42 6.62 -0.97
C LEU A 217 -10.08 7.23 -2.21
N LYS A 218 -11.40 7.43 -2.24
CA LYS A 218 -12.09 8.12 -3.34
C LYS A 218 -11.57 9.54 -3.53
N SER A 219 -11.31 10.30 -2.44
CA SER A 219 -10.72 11.63 -2.53
C SER A 219 -9.35 11.61 -3.21
N ARG A 220 -8.45 10.70 -2.79
CA ARG A 220 -7.13 10.51 -3.41
C ARG A 220 -7.25 9.99 -4.85
N PHE A 221 -8.12 9.03 -5.10
CA PHE A 221 -8.38 8.48 -6.43
C PHE A 221 -8.80 9.56 -7.42
N TYR A 222 -9.80 10.37 -7.06
CA TYR A 222 -10.28 11.44 -7.95
C TYR A 222 -9.25 12.56 -8.13
N LEU A 223 -8.36 12.79 -7.16
CA LEU A 223 -7.20 13.68 -7.33
C LEU A 223 -6.29 13.18 -8.47
N TYR A 224 -6.00 11.87 -8.52
CA TYR A 224 -5.20 11.26 -9.58
C TYR A 224 -5.93 11.28 -10.93
N GLN A 225 -7.25 11.14 -10.94
CA GLN A 225 -8.10 11.25 -12.12
C GLN A 225 -8.35 12.71 -12.56
N LYS A 226 -7.81 13.70 -11.84
CA LYS A 226 -8.05 15.13 -12.07
C LYS A 226 -9.54 15.51 -12.04
N ASN A 227 -10.37 14.70 -11.38
CA ASN A 227 -11.77 15.03 -11.10
C ASN A 227 -11.84 15.85 -9.80
N TRP A 228 -11.52 17.12 -9.95
CA TRP A 228 -11.35 18.04 -8.83
C TRP A 228 -12.62 18.18 -7.98
N SER A 229 -13.79 18.22 -8.60
CA SER A 229 -15.08 18.36 -7.88
C SER A 229 -15.35 17.17 -6.97
N LYS A 230 -15.16 15.93 -7.47
CA LYS A 230 -15.33 14.72 -6.64
C LYS A 230 -14.25 14.60 -5.58
N SER A 231 -13.02 14.98 -5.91
CA SER A 231 -11.91 15.00 -4.95
C SER A 231 -12.20 15.94 -3.77
N GLU A 232 -12.67 17.17 -4.06
CA GLU A 232 -13.13 18.15 -3.05
C GLU A 232 -14.31 17.61 -2.23
N GLU A 233 -15.31 17.00 -2.88
CA GLU A 233 -16.50 16.44 -2.23
C GLU A 233 -16.12 15.42 -1.15
N PHE A 234 -15.35 14.38 -1.53
CA PHE A 234 -15.01 13.29 -0.62
C PHE A 234 -14.07 13.75 0.50
N ALA A 235 -13.10 14.63 0.23
CA ALA A 235 -12.29 15.24 1.27
C ALA A 235 -13.12 16.05 2.26
N SER A 236 -14.13 16.78 1.77
CA SER A 236 -15.00 17.62 2.60
C SER A 236 -15.85 16.81 3.56
N LYS A 237 -16.33 15.61 3.16
CA LYS A 237 -17.08 14.71 4.05
C LYS A 237 -16.28 14.32 5.30
N LEU A 238 -14.97 14.08 5.14
CA LEU A 238 -14.09 13.72 6.25
C LEU A 238 -13.68 14.94 7.10
N ILE A 239 -13.38 16.07 6.47
CA ILE A 239 -12.98 17.29 7.18
C ILE A 239 -14.17 17.87 7.99
N ALA A 240 -15.39 17.69 7.53
CA ALA A 240 -16.59 18.10 8.25
C ALA A 240 -16.84 17.27 9.53
N ASP A 241 -16.33 16.04 9.60
CA ASP A 241 -16.43 15.17 10.77
C ASP A 241 -15.32 15.49 11.80
N SER A 242 -15.30 16.72 12.29
CA SER A 242 -14.28 17.24 13.21
C SER A 242 -14.26 16.57 14.58
N THR A 243 -15.34 15.91 14.96
CA THR A 243 -15.41 15.08 16.19
C THR A 243 -14.48 13.87 16.09
N ASN A 244 -14.43 13.22 14.93
CA ASN A 244 -13.62 12.03 14.72
C ASN A 244 -12.26 12.33 14.12
N TYR A 245 -12.14 13.36 13.27
CA TYR A 245 -10.91 13.66 12.53
C TYR A 245 -10.50 15.12 12.71
N ARG A 246 -9.29 15.35 13.14
CA ARG A 246 -8.71 16.70 13.28
C ARG A 246 -7.20 16.70 13.21
N LEU A 247 -6.65 17.82 12.83
CA LEU A 247 -5.22 18.11 12.89
C LEU A 247 -4.80 18.25 14.36
N ILE A 248 -3.99 17.32 14.88
CA ILE A 248 -3.59 17.27 16.28
C ILE A 248 -2.44 18.26 16.53
N LYS A 249 -2.51 18.97 17.65
CA LYS A 249 -1.46 19.90 18.11
C LYS A 249 -0.91 19.44 19.46
N PRO A 250 0.41 19.59 19.70
CA PRO A 250 1.46 19.95 18.75
C PRO A 250 1.67 18.87 17.67
N PHE A 251 2.43 19.19 16.60
CA PHE A 251 2.65 18.29 15.47
C PHE A 251 3.11 16.89 15.88
N SER A 252 4.06 16.80 16.81
CA SER A 252 4.62 15.50 17.27
C SER A 252 3.62 14.61 17.99
N SER A 253 2.47 15.14 18.43
CA SER A 253 1.50 14.36 19.21
C SER A 253 0.84 13.21 18.42
N PHE A 254 0.75 13.30 17.09
CA PHE A 254 0.12 12.22 16.32
C PHE A 254 1.00 10.96 16.24
N PHE A 255 2.32 11.10 16.41
CA PHE A 255 3.27 9.98 16.45
C PHE A 255 4.01 9.85 17.79
N ALA A 256 3.52 10.49 18.86
CA ALA A 256 4.05 10.30 20.21
C ALA A 256 4.03 8.83 20.63
N ASN A 257 4.86 8.45 21.59
CA ASN A 257 5.13 7.05 21.93
C ASN A 257 3.87 6.19 22.20
N ASN A 258 2.83 6.77 22.78
CA ASN A 258 1.56 6.12 23.06
C ASN A 258 0.44 6.44 22.04
N ALA A 259 0.75 7.22 21.00
CA ALA A 259 -0.24 7.67 20.02
C ALA A 259 -0.49 6.58 18.97
N ARG A 260 -1.68 5.98 19.00
CA ARG A 260 -2.19 5.03 18.00
C ARG A 260 -3.65 5.30 17.78
N GLY A 261 -4.13 5.16 16.53
CA GLY A 261 -5.52 5.39 16.19
C GLY A 261 -6.00 6.79 16.58
N THR A 262 -5.15 7.81 16.42
CA THR A 262 -5.45 9.18 16.82
C THR A 262 -6.46 9.84 15.90
N GLN A 263 -7.00 11.01 16.28
CA GLN A 263 -7.91 11.77 15.41
C GLN A 263 -7.20 12.33 14.14
N GLU A 264 -5.90 12.28 14.08
CA GLU A 264 -5.12 12.58 12.86
C GLU A 264 -5.25 11.47 11.82
N SER A 265 -5.38 10.20 12.25
CA SER A 265 -5.45 9.04 11.37
C SER A 265 -6.87 8.79 10.89
N VAL A 266 -7.04 8.64 9.58
CA VAL A 266 -8.27 8.14 8.94
C VAL A 266 -8.20 6.63 8.76
N PHE A 267 -7.04 6.14 8.30
CA PHE A 267 -6.74 4.72 8.20
C PHE A 267 -5.24 4.49 8.40
N GLU A 268 -4.90 3.59 9.30
CA GLU A 268 -3.54 3.18 9.59
C GLU A 268 -3.45 1.67 9.77
N ILE A 269 -2.33 1.10 9.37
CA ILE A 269 -2.05 -0.31 9.61
C ILE A 269 -1.51 -0.47 11.02
N PHE A 270 -2.17 -1.32 11.79
CA PHE A 270 -1.76 -1.67 13.15
C PHE A 270 -0.65 -2.72 13.13
N TYR A 271 0.35 -2.53 13.99
CA TYR A 271 1.41 -3.51 14.25
C TYR A 271 1.48 -3.78 15.76
N ASN A 272 1.45 -5.05 16.13
CA ASN A 272 1.55 -5.45 17.55
C ASN A 272 3.01 -5.47 18.05
N GLY A 273 3.98 -5.42 17.14
CA GLY A 273 5.40 -5.41 17.44
C GLY A 273 6.00 -6.79 17.80
N THR A 274 5.23 -7.87 17.63
CA THR A 274 5.70 -9.25 17.90
C THR A 274 5.56 -10.13 16.67
N THR A 275 4.35 -10.42 16.23
CA THR A 275 4.03 -11.22 15.04
C THR A 275 3.87 -10.35 13.80
N GLU A 276 3.41 -9.11 13.98
CA GLU A 276 3.29 -8.09 12.93
C GLU A 276 4.15 -6.89 13.32
N VAL A 277 5.24 -6.68 12.59
CA VAL A 277 6.27 -5.68 12.88
C VAL A 277 6.36 -4.68 11.74
N ASN A 278 6.33 -3.38 12.08
CA ASN A 278 6.67 -2.33 11.16
C ASN A 278 8.20 -2.26 11.01
N ALA A 279 8.71 -2.72 9.88
CA ALA A 279 10.15 -2.81 9.64
C ALA A 279 10.81 -1.47 9.26
N HIS A 280 10.04 -0.39 9.07
CA HIS A 280 10.59 0.96 8.77
C HIS A 280 11.59 1.40 9.83
N ARG A 281 11.28 1.14 11.10
CA ARG A 281 12.15 1.48 12.21
C ARG A 281 13.58 0.98 12.01
N GLY A 282 13.75 -0.24 11.53
CA GLY A 282 15.08 -0.84 11.29
C GLY A 282 15.93 -0.05 10.30
N GLN A 283 15.31 0.63 9.34
CA GLN A 283 16.02 1.41 8.31
C GLN A 283 16.27 2.86 8.74
N TRP A 284 15.33 3.47 9.48
CA TRP A 284 15.40 4.88 9.88
C TRP A 284 16.23 5.11 11.13
N GLN A 285 16.12 4.22 12.13
CA GLN A 285 16.76 4.41 13.43
C GLN A 285 18.26 4.11 13.41
N THR A 286 18.98 4.71 14.33
CA THR A 286 20.42 4.50 14.53
C THR A 286 20.72 3.13 15.13
N GLN A 287 21.97 2.70 15.09
CA GLN A 287 22.42 1.45 15.71
C GLN A 287 22.14 1.44 17.22
N THR A 288 22.36 2.57 17.90
CA THR A 288 22.06 2.72 19.33
C THR A 288 20.59 2.46 19.65
N ASN A 289 19.71 2.80 18.70
CA ASN A 289 18.27 2.56 18.81
C ASN A 289 17.85 1.21 18.20
N GLY A 290 18.79 0.35 17.81
CA GLY A 290 18.51 -0.97 17.21
C GLY A 290 18.07 -0.91 15.75
N GLY A 291 18.48 0.11 15.01
CA GLY A 291 18.31 0.25 13.56
C GLY A 291 19.65 0.27 12.81
N THR A 292 19.59 0.61 11.54
CA THR A 292 20.79 0.65 10.66
C THR A 292 21.07 2.06 10.13
N ARG A 293 20.13 2.99 10.26
CA ARG A 293 20.16 4.34 9.71
C ARG A 293 20.49 4.35 8.20
N GLN A 294 20.09 3.35 7.47
CA GLN A 294 20.37 3.28 6.03
C GLN A 294 19.56 4.30 5.24
N TRP A 295 18.39 4.68 5.75
CA TRP A 295 17.61 5.82 5.22
C TRP A 295 17.81 7.03 6.13
N ALA A 296 18.30 8.10 5.56
CA ALA A 296 18.53 9.34 6.30
C ALA A 296 17.97 10.54 5.55
N PRO A 297 17.47 11.57 6.26
CA PRO A 297 17.08 12.81 5.62
C PRO A 297 18.32 13.45 4.97
N ASN A 298 18.16 13.98 3.76
CA ASN A 298 19.24 14.72 3.10
C ASN A 298 19.35 16.15 3.66
N ASP A 299 20.46 16.84 3.33
CA ASP A 299 20.75 18.17 3.86
C ASP A 299 19.66 19.20 3.51
N SER A 300 19.05 19.09 2.31
CA SER A 300 17.94 19.98 1.91
C SER A 300 16.73 19.80 2.82
N LEU A 301 16.33 18.55 3.11
CA LEU A 301 15.22 18.29 4.01
C LEU A 301 15.55 18.73 5.44
N VAL A 302 16.75 18.42 5.91
CA VAL A 302 17.24 18.83 7.25
C VAL A 302 17.17 20.34 7.41
N LEU A 303 17.66 21.09 6.42
CA LEU A 303 17.61 22.56 6.44
C LEU A 303 16.16 23.06 6.50
N LEU A 304 15.28 22.52 5.64
CA LEU A 304 13.88 22.95 5.59
C LEU A 304 13.12 22.63 6.88
N LEU A 305 13.32 21.47 7.49
CA LEU A 305 12.65 21.06 8.73
C LEU A 305 13.15 21.83 9.94
N ASN A 306 14.45 22.22 10.00
CA ASN A 306 15.02 22.96 11.12
C ASN A 306 14.91 24.51 10.96
N THR A 307 14.48 24.99 9.79
CA THR A 307 14.20 26.42 9.62
C THR A 307 12.81 26.74 10.20
N PRO A 308 12.71 27.59 11.26
CA PRO A 308 11.41 27.80 11.95
C PRO A 308 10.28 28.25 11.02
N ALA A 309 10.57 29.05 10.01
CA ALA A 309 9.58 29.61 9.08
C ALA A 309 9.05 28.56 8.07
N THR A 310 9.72 27.42 7.90
CA THR A 310 9.33 26.35 6.95
C THR A 310 8.97 25.04 7.63
N GLY A 311 9.75 24.58 8.59
CA GLY A 311 9.54 23.32 9.28
C GLY A 311 8.54 23.45 10.44
N GLY A 312 8.72 24.45 11.28
CA GLY A 312 7.92 24.61 12.49
C GLY A 312 7.98 23.36 13.36
N GLY A 313 6.83 22.88 13.82
CA GLY A 313 6.72 21.66 14.63
C GLY A 313 7.13 20.37 13.91
N ARG A 314 7.31 20.38 12.59
CA ARG A 314 7.76 19.21 11.79
C ARG A 314 9.24 18.89 11.97
N SER A 315 10.03 19.77 12.61
CA SER A 315 11.40 19.45 13.03
C SER A 315 11.47 18.19 13.89
N ALA A 316 10.38 17.83 14.59
CA ALA A 316 10.25 16.59 15.35
C ALA A 316 10.32 15.30 14.51
N LEU A 317 10.15 15.38 13.15
CA LEU A 317 10.31 14.24 12.25
C LEU A 317 11.75 13.76 12.14
N ILE A 318 12.74 14.57 12.54
CA ILE A 318 14.14 14.21 12.47
C ILE A 318 14.82 14.45 13.82
N ALA A 319 15.86 13.66 14.09
CA ALA A 319 16.68 13.82 15.28
C ALA A 319 18.15 13.55 14.96
N LYS A 320 19.05 13.90 15.88
CA LYS A 320 20.48 13.62 15.78
C LYS A 320 20.90 12.50 16.73
N ASP A 321 21.83 11.68 16.27
CA ASP A 321 22.47 10.68 17.11
C ASP A 321 23.68 11.30 17.88
N ASN A 322 24.34 10.47 18.69
CA ASN A 322 25.54 10.85 19.44
C ASN A 322 26.77 11.17 18.58
N GLN A 323 26.73 10.82 17.29
CA GLN A 323 27.74 11.18 16.28
C GLN A 323 27.34 12.42 15.46
N ASN A 324 26.29 13.13 15.89
CA ASN A 324 25.79 14.33 15.23
C ASN A 324 25.16 14.08 13.83
N ARG A 325 24.77 12.84 13.52
CA ARG A 325 24.18 12.43 12.25
C ARG A 325 22.66 12.48 12.33
N TRP A 326 22.00 13.05 11.33
CA TRP A 326 20.54 13.13 11.26
C TRP A 326 19.93 11.76 10.90
N TYR A 327 18.80 11.44 11.52
CA TYR A 327 17.99 10.25 11.24
C TYR A 327 16.49 10.57 11.28
N GLY A 328 15.65 9.73 10.66
CA GLY A 328 14.20 9.88 10.66
C GLY A 328 13.57 9.38 11.96
N ASN A 329 12.66 10.18 12.54
CA ASN A 329 12.08 9.94 13.87
C ASN A 329 10.55 9.73 13.85
N LEU A 330 9.97 9.37 12.72
CA LEU A 330 8.55 9.00 12.64
C LEU A 330 8.31 7.57 13.11
N TYR A 331 9.20 6.64 12.73
CA TYR A 331 9.14 5.22 13.04
C TYR A 331 10.25 4.90 14.05
N TYR A 332 9.94 4.86 15.34
CA TYR A 332 10.97 4.70 16.38
C TYR A 332 10.59 3.75 17.51
N ARG A 333 9.31 3.35 17.63
CA ARG A 333 8.85 2.51 18.75
C ARG A 333 9.41 1.10 18.65
N GLN A 334 9.94 0.61 19.77
CA GLN A 334 10.33 -0.80 19.89
C GLN A 334 9.13 -1.65 20.31
N PRO A 335 9.05 -2.89 19.82
CA PRO A 335 9.94 -3.56 18.85
C PRO A 335 9.54 -3.35 17.38
N GLY A 336 8.91 -2.29 16.98
CA GLY A 336 8.43 -2.00 15.64
C GLY A 336 6.90 -1.96 15.60
N SER A 337 6.32 -1.26 16.56
CA SER A 337 4.88 -1.12 16.73
C SER A 337 4.34 0.25 16.28
N ASP A 338 5.15 1.03 15.53
CA ASP A 338 4.65 2.24 14.88
C ASP A 338 3.62 1.88 13.81
N PRO A 339 2.48 2.58 13.71
CA PRO A 339 1.53 2.36 12.62
C PRO A 339 2.11 2.80 11.28
N SER A 340 1.70 2.17 10.19
CA SER A 340 1.87 2.73 8.84
C SER A 340 0.63 3.54 8.48
N TYR A 341 0.80 4.85 8.28
CA TYR A 341 -0.31 5.72 7.93
C TYR A 341 -0.67 5.55 6.46
N VAL A 342 -1.90 5.11 6.17
CA VAL A 342 -2.43 5.01 4.80
C VAL A 342 -3.11 6.32 4.41
N PHE A 343 -3.93 6.87 5.31
CA PHE A 343 -4.58 8.17 5.17
C PHE A 343 -4.53 8.95 6.48
N ARG A 344 -4.00 10.17 6.44
CA ARG A 344 -4.11 11.15 7.53
C ARG A 344 -5.02 12.30 7.13
N ILE A 345 -5.72 12.89 8.10
CA ILE A 345 -6.61 14.03 7.81
C ILE A 345 -5.85 15.21 7.20
N ALA A 346 -4.56 15.39 7.52
CA ALA A 346 -3.71 16.39 6.89
C ALA A 346 -3.64 16.24 5.37
N GLU A 347 -3.64 14.99 4.87
CA GLU A 347 -3.68 14.75 3.44
C GLU A 347 -4.99 15.20 2.81
N LEU A 348 -6.12 14.95 3.48
CA LEU A 348 -7.43 15.35 2.95
C LEU A 348 -7.56 16.88 2.87
N TYR A 349 -7.00 17.63 3.82
CA TYR A 349 -6.88 19.08 3.73
C TYR A 349 -6.06 19.49 2.49
N LEU A 350 -4.90 18.88 2.26
CA LEU A 350 -4.03 19.24 1.12
C LEU A 350 -4.56 18.74 -0.23
N ILE A 351 -5.29 17.61 -0.26
CA ILE A 351 -6.05 17.18 -1.44
C ILE A 351 -7.15 18.20 -1.75
N ARG A 352 -7.92 18.63 -0.75
CA ARG A 352 -8.99 19.62 -0.95
C ARG A 352 -8.43 20.98 -1.36
N ALA A 353 -7.32 21.40 -0.79
CA ALA A 353 -6.62 22.63 -1.19
C ALA A 353 -6.24 22.60 -2.67
N GLU A 354 -5.66 21.48 -3.14
CA GLU A 354 -5.28 21.32 -4.55
C GLU A 354 -6.50 21.29 -5.47
N ALA A 355 -7.53 20.51 -5.13
CA ALA A 355 -8.78 20.46 -5.89
C ALA A 355 -9.42 21.84 -6.01
N ARG A 356 -9.49 22.60 -4.91
CA ARG A 356 -10.02 23.96 -4.87
C ARG A 356 -9.18 24.93 -5.71
N ALA A 357 -7.86 24.84 -5.64
CA ALA A 357 -6.97 25.61 -6.50
C ALA A 357 -7.25 25.37 -7.99
N GLN A 358 -7.43 24.12 -8.38
CA GLN A 358 -7.75 23.73 -9.76
C GLN A 358 -9.14 24.20 -10.20
N LEU A 359 -10.09 24.27 -9.28
CA LEU A 359 -11.45 24.79 -9.52
C LEU A 359 -11.55 26.32 -9.47
N GLY A 360 -10.44 27.04 -9.27
CA GLY A 360 -10.43 28.49 -9.17
C GLY A 360 -10.84 29.05 -7.80
N LYS A 361 -11.10 28.19 -6.80
CA LYS A 361 -11.46 28.54 -5.42
C LYS A 361 -10.20 28.83 -4.60
N ILE A 362 -9.48 29.89 -4.96
CA ILE A 362 -8.12 30.16 -4.41
C ILE A 362 -8.15 30.42 -2.91
N ASN A 363 -9.09 31.22 -2.42
CA ASN A 363 -9.17 31.59 -0.99
C ASN A 363 -9.52 30.36 -0.13
N GLU A 364 -10.43 29.52 -0.58
CA GLU A 364 -10.81 28.29 0.13
C GLU A 364 -9.68 27.26 0.13
N GLY A 365 -8.96 27.13 -1.00
CA GLY A 365 -7.77 26.30 -1.08
C GLY A 365 -6.64 26.80 -0.17
N LEU A 366 -6.45 28.10 -0.10
CA LEU A 366 -5.48 28.74 0.80
C LEU A 366 -5.85 28.54 2.29
N ALA A 367 -7.14 28.57 2.62
CA ALA A 367 -7.63 28.29 3.97
C ALA A 367 -7.28 26.85 4.41
N ASP A 368 -7.46 25.86 3.53
CA ASP A 368 -7.09 24.45 3.80
C ASP A 368 -5.57 24.29 3.98
N LEU A 369 -4.77 24.90 3.12
CA LEU A 369 -3.31 24.94 3.27
C LEU A 369 -2.92 25.53 4.62
N ASN A 370 -3.53 26.66 4.99
CA ASN A 370 -3.24 27.37 6.25
C ASN A 370 -3.69 26.61 7.49
N ALA A 371 -4.70 25.75 7.40
CA ALA A 371 -5.06 24.84 8.49
C ALA A 371 -3.90 23.88 8.82
N VAL A 372 -3.27 23.29 7.80
CA VAL A 372 -2.12 22.39 7.96
C VAL A 372 -0.90 23.17 8.47
N ARG A 373 -0.62 24.36 7.94
CA ARG A 373 0.47 25.24 8.41
C ARG A 373 0.30 25.63 9.87
N SER A 374 -0.89 26.06 10.26
CA SER A 374 -1.20 26.42 11.65
C SER A 374 -1.00 25.26 12.61
N ARG A 375 -1.33 24.02 12.20
CA ARG A 375 -1.08 22.81 13.00
C ARG A 375 0.44 22.63 13.23
N ALA A 376 1.26 22.93 12.25
CA ALA A 376 2.71 22.88 12.35
C ALA A 376 3.32 24.11 13.02
N ALA A 377 2.52 24.99 13.63
CA ALA A 377 2.95 26.26 14.26
C ALA A 377 3.64 27.22 13.26
N LEU A 378 3.19 27.25 12.02
CA LEU A 378 3.70 28.14 10.99
C LEU A 378 2.73 29.31 10.75
N ALA A 379 3.26 30.46 10.39
CA ALA A 379 2.49 31.60 9.94
C ALA A 379 1.65 31.25 8.70
N PRO A 380 0.47 31.87 8.52
CA PRO A 380 -0.31 31.70 7.31
C PRO A 380 0.52 32.01 6.05
N GLY A 381 0.40 31.14 5.05
CA GLY A 381 0.95 31.39 3.72
C GLY A 381 0.01 32.29 2.91
N THR A 382 0.52 32.82 1.80
CA THR A 382 -0.25 33.60 0.83
C THR A 382 -0.05 33.01 -0.57
N ALA A 383 -1.02 33.20 -1.45
CA ALA A 383 -0.92 32.84 -2.85
C ALA A 383 -1.71 33.84 -3.68
N ALA A 384 -1.05 34.46 -4.67
CA ALA A 384 -1.67 35.47 -5.51
C ALA A 384 -2.60 34.87 -6.59
N ASN A 385 -2.37 33.63 -6.97
CA ASN A 385 -3.09 32.94 -8.02
C ASN A 385 -3.00 31.40 -7.85
N LYS A 386 -3.63 30.67 -8.78
CA LYS A 386 -3.67 29.21 -8.81
C LYS A 386 -2.27 28.58 -8.76
N ASP A 387 -1.37 29.03 -9.64
CA ASP A 387 -0.06 28.39 -9.78
C ASP A 387 0.80 28.60 -8.53
N ALA A 388 0.75 29.79 -7.94
CA ALA A 388 1.38 30.08 -6.67
C ALA A 388 0.84 29.20 -5.53
N LEU A 389 -0.49 29.00 -5.49
CA LEU A 389 -1.12 28.12 -4.49
C LEU A 389 -0.73 26.66 -4.70
N LEU A 390 -0.72 26.14 -5.93
CA LEU A 390 -0.29 24.76 -6.24
C LEU A 390 1.18 24.51 -5.83
N LEU A 391 2.07 25.47 -6.08
CA LEU A 391 3.47 25.38 -5.62
C LEU A 391 3.58 25.44 -4.09
N ALA A 392 2.75 26.24 -3.43
CA ALA A 392 2.71 26.28 -1.95
C ALA A 392 2.23 24.95 -1.38
N ILE A 393 1.21 24.34 -1.97
CA ILE A 393 0.70 23.01 -1.60
C ILE A 393 1.77 21.92 -1.84
N GLU A 394 2.50 21.95 -2.97
CA GLU A 394 3.60 21.02 -3.24
C GLU A 394 4.69 21.08 -2.15
N LYS A 395 5.08 22.29 -1.76
CA LYS A 395 6.06 22.51 -0.68
C LYS A 395 5.54 22.04 0.67
N GLU A 396 4.28 22.33 0.98
CA GLU A 396 3.66 21.91 2.23
C GLU A 396 3.56 20.38 2.32
N ARG A 397 3.12 19.69 1.25
CA ARG A 397 3.08 18.22 1.17
C ARG A 397 4.46 17.59 1.35
N ARG A 398 5.52 18.21 0.76
CA ARG A 398 6.91 17.74 0.91
C ARG A 398 7.34 17.64 2.37
N LEU A 399 6.98 18.64 3.20
CA LEU A 399 7.38 18.72 4.59
C LEU A 399 6.42 17.97 5.52
N GLU A 400 5.14 18.04 5.24
CA GLU A 400 4.10 17.36 6.01
C GLU A 400 4.26 15.83 5.98
N PHE A 401 4.62 15.28 4.81
CA PHE A 401 4.79 13.85 4.57
C PHE A 401 6.25 13.46 4.30
N ALA A 402 7.20 14.14 4.93
CA ALA A 402 8.62 14.02 4.63
C ALA A 402 9.16 12.59 4.74
N LEU A 403 8.62 11.79 5.67
CA LEU A 403 9.00 10.39 5.93
C LEU A 403 7.89 9.40 5.58
N GLU A 404 6.91 9.83 4.79
CA GLU A 404 5.79 9.02 4.28
C GLU A 404 5.88 8.90 2.75
N PRO A 405 5.26 7.89 2.11
CA PRO A 405 5.48 7.54 0.69
C PRO A 405 4.71 8.43 -0.29
N HIS A 406 4.73 9.75 -0.11
CA HIS A 406 3.96 10.67 -0.96
C HIS A 406 4.79 11.34 -2.06
N ARG A 407 6.04 11.72 -1.76
CA ARG A 407 6.81 12.67 -2.56
C ARG A 407 6.99 12.29 -4.02
N TRP A 408 7.37 11.05 -4.32
CA TRP A 408 7.52 10.57 -5.70
C TRP A 408 6.21 10.67 -6.46
N PHE A 409 5.16 10.09 -5.90
CA PHE A 409 3.85 10.03 -6.54
C PHE A 409 3.24 11.41 -6.76
N ASP A 410 3.42 12.34 -5.82
CA ASP A 410 2.93 13.72 -5.95
C ASP A 410 3.61 14.44 -7.12
N ILE A 411 4.91 14.34 -7.23
CA ILE A 411 5.69 15.03 -8.27
C ILE A 411 5.42 14.45 -9.66
N VAL A 412 5.27 13.12 -9.74
CA VAL A 412 4.94 12.45 -11.01
C VAL A 412 3.54 12.83 -11.48
N ARG A 413 2.50 12.69 -10.62
CA ARG A 413 1.11 12.98 -11.02
C ARG A 413 0.86 14.46 -11.36
N THR A 414 1.63 15.38 -10.80
CA THR A 414 1.54 16.81 -11.10
C THR A 414 2.36 17.25 -12.30
N GLY A 415 3.08 16.31 -12.97
CA GLY A 415 3.92 16.59 -14.14
C GLY A 415 5.20 17.37 -13.81
N ARG A 416 5.63 17.37 -12.53
CA ARG A 416 6.74 18.17 -12.03
C ARG A 416 8.09 17.41 -12.02
N ALA A 417 8.14 16.16 -12.51
CA ALA A 417 9.33 15.31 -12.42
C ALA A 417 10.57 15.90 -13.10
N ALA A 418 10.42 16.51 -14.27
CA ALA A 418 11.53 17.19 -14.96
C ALA A 418 12.07 18.37 -14.14
N ALA A 419 11.19 19.19 -13.57
CA ALA A 419 11.59 20.38 -12.81
C ALA A 419 12.24 20.02 -11.45
N VAL A 420 11.70 19.01 -10.76
CA VAL A 420 12.09 18.66 -9.37
C VAL A 420 13.18 17.61 -9.33
N PHE A 421 12.99 16.50 -10.07
CA PHE A 421 13.88 15.33 -10.03
C PHE A 421 14.89 15.29 -11.19
N LYS A 422 14.78 16.20 -12.16
CA LYS A 422 15.56 16.18 -13.41
C LYS A 422 15.31 14.93 -14.25
N VAL A 423 14.16 14.28 -14.08
CA VAL A 423 13.70 13.14 -14.87
C VAL A 423 12.83 13.67 -16.00
N THR A 424 13.38 13.68 -17.21
CA THR A 424 12.71 14.21 -18.41
C THR A 424 12.06 13.11 -19.26
N ASP A 425 12.52 11.86 -19.12
CA ASP A 425 11.94 10.69 -19.81
C ASP A 425 10.65 10.25 -19.10
N PRO A 426 9.47 10.38 -19.74
CA PRO A 426 8.20 9.99 -19.14
C PRO A 426 8.09 8.47 -18.89
N ASN A 427 8.86 7.64 -19.59
CA ASN A 427 8.90 6.20 -19.36
C ASN A 427 9.41 5.86 -17.94
N ARG A 428 10.14 6.78 -17.30
CA ARG A 428 10.63 6.62 -15.93
C ARG A 428 9.64 7.02 -14.85
N PHE A 429 8.42 7.45 -15.21
CA PHE A 429 7.38 7.84 -14.24
C PHE A 429 6.65 6.63 -13.65
N VAL A 430 6.75 5.48 -14.31
CA VAL A 430 6.35 4.17 -13.79
C VAL A 430 7.56 3.26 -13.68
N LEU A 431 7.50 2.26 -12.81
CA LEU A 431 8.57 1.30 -12.63
C LEU A 431 8.44 0.13 -13.62
N PRO A 432 9.54 -0.60 -13.91
CA PRO A 432 9.48 -1.76 -14.78
C PRO A 432 8.66 -2.88 -14.15
N ILE A 433 7.99 -3.67 -14.99
CA ILE A 433 7.41 -4.95 -14.57
C ILE A 433 8.56 -5.86 -14.13
N PRO A 434 8.49 -6.51 -12.96
CA PRO A 434 9.59 -7.35 -12.47
C PRO A 434 9.93 -8.47 -13.47
N VAL A 435 11.20 -8.65 -13.75
CA VAL A 435 11.68 -9.58 -14.78
C VAL A 435 11.19 -11.02 -14.51
N GLN A 436 11.08 -11.43 -13.26
CA GLN A 436 10.60 -12.76 -12.90
C GLN A 436 9.15 -12.99 -13.36
N GLN A 437 8.32 -11.96 -13.37
CA GLN A 437 6.94 -12.05 -13.86
C GLN A 437 6.91 -12.21 -15.39
N LEU A 438 7.77 -11.49 -16.11
CA LEU A 438 7.89 -11.61 -17.58
C LEU A 438 8.46 -12.96 -18.02
N LEU A 439 9.33 -13.56 -17.19
CA LEU A 439 9.89 -14.89 -17.47
C LEU A 439 8.86 -15.99 -17.23
N SER A 440 8.02 -15.84 -16.19
CA SER A 440 7.01 -16.84 -15.83
C SER A 440 5.73 -16.73 -16.66
N ASP A 441 5.41 -15.55 -17.21
CA ASP A 441 4.21 -15.33 -18.04
C ASP A 441 4.53 -14.50 -19.28
N LYS A 442 4.47 -15.16 -20.45
CA LYS A 442 4.75 -14.55 -21.76
C LYS A 442 3.65 -13.61 -22.27
N ALA A 443 2.48 -13.59 -21.65
CA ALA A 443 1.43 -12.63 -21.96
C ALA A 443 1.71 -11.24 -21.35
N LEU A 444 2.63 -11.15 -20.40
CA LEU A 444 3.04 -9.88 -19.81
C LEU A 444 4.02 -9.14 -20.73
N THR A 445 3.80 -7.85 -20.87
CA THR A 445 4.68 -6.95 -21.61
C THR A 445 5.38 -5.98 -20.67
N GLN A 446 6.60 -5.57 -21.00
CA GLN A 446 7.33 -4.58 -20.22
C GLN A 446 6.77 -3.17 -20.43
N ASN A 447 6.98 -2.28 -19.47
CA ASN A 447 6.76 -0.85 -19.66
C ASN A 447 7.76 -0.28 -20.66
N PRO A 448 7.36 0.70 -21.51
CA PRO A 448 8.28 1.37 -22.43
C PRO A 448 9.52 1.92 -21.70
N GLY A 449 10.68 1.82 -22.33
CA GLY A 449 11.94 2.33 -21.77
C GLY A 449 12.71 1.38 -20.84
N TYR A 450 12.22 0.11 -20.71
CA TYR A 450 12.87 -0.93 -19.86
C TYR A 450 13.16 -2.21 -20.65
#